data_7e83c476aab0784ecf56e6436326acbc
#
_entry.id   7e83c476aab0784ecf56e6436326acbc
#
_cell.length_a   1.000
_cell.length_b   1.000
_cell.length_c   1.000
_cell.angle_alpha   90.00
_cell.angle_beta   90.00
_cell.angle_gamma   90.00
#
_symmetry.space_group_name_H-M   'P 1'
#
loop_
_entity.id
_entity.type
_entity.pdbx_description
1 polymer ?
#
loop_
_entity_poly.entity_id
_entity_poly.type
_entity_poly.pdbx_seq_one_letter_code
_entity_poly.pdbx_strand_id
1 'polypeptide(L)'
;MKYILQKTVQIAKKYPFSVCCIVLVWILSFYPFPEMESLEDVPFVDKWTHIAMYGGTCGVIWTEYVRRHLKLDGGKLFFYAWLLPILMSSTIELLQEYCTTYRSGEWFDLAANSTGVTIAVVYGLLFFYFKK
;
A
#
# COMPACT_ATOMS: atom_id res chain seq x y z
N MET A 1 -9.92 -10.47 23.09
CA MET A 1 -10.65 -9.89 21.96
C MET A 1 -10.95 -8.40 22.13
N LYS A 2 -11.61 -7.96 23.20
CA LYS A 2 -11.92 -6.52 23.46
C LYS A 2 -10.68 -5.61 23.43
N TYR A 3 -9.56 -6.02 24.01
CA TYR A 3 -8.31 -5.24 24.01
C TYR A 3 -7.75 -5.01 22.60
N ILE A 4 -7.73 -6.05 21.77
CA ILE A 4 -7.25 -5.95 20.38
C ILE A 4 -8.14 -5.00 19.58
N LEU A 5 -9.46 -5.13 19.72
CA LEU A 5 -10.42 -4.25 19.04
C LEU A 5 -10.26 -2.79 19.47
N GLN A 6 -10.10 -2.52 20.76
CA GLN A 6 -9.88 -1.16 21.27
C GLN A 6 -8.58 -0.57 20.72
N LYS A 7 -7.49 -1.35 20.70
CA LYS A 7 -6.20 -0.91 20.16
C LYS A 7 -6.30 -0.62 18.65
N THR A 8 -6.98 -1.47 17.90
CA THR A 8 -7.21 -1.27 16.46
C THR A 8 -8.01 0.01 16.19
N VAL A 9 -9.08 0.24 16.94
CA VAL A 9 -9.88 1.48 16.83
C VAL A 9 -9.06 2.72 17.17
N GLN A 10 -8.19 2.66 18.18
CA GLN A 10 -7.30 3.78 18.52
C GLN A 10 -6.31 4.08 17.40
N ILE A 11 -5.72 3.03 16.79
CA ILE A 11 -4.81 3.19 15.65
C ILE A 11 -5.56 3.80 14.46
N ALA A 12 -6.75 3.32 14.15
CA ALA A 12 -7.57 3.86 13.06
C ALA A 12 -7.93 5.33 13.27
N LYS A 13 -8.24 5.74 14.50
CA LYS A 13 -8.48 7.15 14.84
C LYS A 13 -7.21 8.01 14.75
N LYS A 14 -6.05 7.42 15.02
CA LYS A 14 -4.77 8.11 14.93
C LYS A 14 -4.30 8.30 13.49
N TYR A 15 -4.62 7.35 12.60
CA TYR A 15 -4.16 7.33 11.21
C TYR A 15 -5.34 7.17 10.22
N PRO A 16 -6.29 8.14 10.18
CA PRO A 16 -7.53 7.98 9.41
C PRO A 16 -7.29 7.90 7.90
N PHE A 17 -6.38 8.69 7.35
CA PHE A 17 -6.10 8.68 5.90
C PHE A 17 -5.40 7.39 5.47
N SER A 18 -4.48 6.89 6.29
CA SER A 18 -3.82 5.60 6.06
C SER A 18 -4.82 4.45 6.02
N VAL A 19 -5.75 4.42 6.96
CA VAL A 19 -6.80 3.40 7.01
C VAL A 19 -7.71 3.49 5.78
N CYS A 20 -8.14 4.69 5.40
CA CYS A 20 -8.93 4.90 4.19
C CYS A 20 -8.20 4.40 2.93
N CYS A 21 -6.92 4.69 2.77
CA CYS A 21 -6.12 4.24 1.64
C CYS A 21 -5.98 2.71 1.61
N ILE A 22 -5.73 2.07 2.76
CA ILE A 22 -5.63 0.61 2.86
C ILE A 22 -6.94 -0.06 2.46
N VAL A 23 -8.06 0.42 2.99
CA VAL A 23 -9.40 -0.09 2.62
C VAL A 23 -9.66 0.10 1.13
N LEU A 24 -9.27 1.25 0.58
CA LEU A 24 -9.42 1.53 -0.85
C LEU A 24 -8.59 0.57 -1.71
N VAL A 25 -7.35 0.26 -1.33
CA VAL A 25 -6.51 -0.74 -2.01
C VAL A 25 -7.21 -2.10 -2.06
N TRP A 26 -7.77 -2.56 -0.95
CA TRP A 26 -8.51 -3.81 -0.90
C TRP A 26 -9.74 -3.79 -1.81
N ILE A 27 -10.53 -2.73 -1.78
CA ILE A 27 -11.72 -2.58 -2.63
C ILE A 27 -11.32 -2.58 -4.10
N LEU A 28 -10.34 -1.77 -4.51
CA LEU A 28 -9.90 -1.66 -5.90
C LEU A 28 -9.25 -2.95 -6.42
N SER A 29 -8.57 -3.70 -5.55
CA SER A 29 -7.94 -4.96 -5.93
C SER A 29 -8.94 -6.05 -6.30
N PHE A 30 -10.14 -6.02 -5.73
CA PHE A 30 -11.20 -7.01 -6.00
C PHE A 30 -12.37 -6.46 -6.82
N TYR A 31 -12.33 -5.19 -7.21
CA TYR A 31 -13.37 -4.61 -8.05
C TYR A 31 -13.21 -5.06 -9.51
N PRO A 32 -14.27 -5.56 -10.16
CA PRO A 32 -14.21 -5.94 -11.57
C PRO A 32 -14.32 -4.70 -12.46
N PHE A 33 -13.17 -4.09 -12.76
CA PHE A 33 -13.14 -2.95 -13.68
C PHE A 33 -13.49 -3.38 -15.10
N PRO A 34 -14.32 -2.61 -15.84
CA PRO A 34 -14.52 -2.83 -17.26
C PRO A 34 -13.20 -2.55 -18.02
N GLU A 35 -12.98 -3.30 -19.09
CA GLU A 35 -11.85 -3.04 -19.99
C GLU A 35 -11.99 -1.64 -20.59
N MET A 36 -10.94 -0.86 -20.48
CA MET A 36 -10.89 0.51 -21.01
C MET A 36 -10.02 0.52 -22.27
N GLU A 37 -10.63 0.41 -23.42
CA GLU A 37 -9.95 0.40 -24.72
C GLU A 37 -8.98 1.58 -24.90
N SER A 38 -9.30 2.74 -24.33
CA SER A 38 -8.44 3.94 -24.41
C SER A 38 -7.09 3.81 -23.69
N LEU A 39 -6.90 2.82 -22.85
CA LEU A 39 -5.65 2.60 -22.10
C LEU A 39 -4.82 1.43 -22.64
N GLU A 40 -5.35 0.67 -23.60
CA GLU A 40 -4.65 -0.47 -24.18
C GLU A 40 -3.37 -0.07 -24.93
N ASP A 41 -3.31 1.15 -25.44
CA ASP A 41 -2.16 1.68 -26.16
C ASP A 41 -1.00 2.10 -25.24
N VAL A 42 -1.22 2.18 -23.93
CA VAL A 42 -0.18 2.56 -22.97
C VAL A 42 0.57 1.32 -22.48
N PRO A 43 1.87 1.15 -22.82
CA PRO A 43 2.60 -0.03 -22.40
C PRO A 43 2.72 -0.09 -20.87
N PHE A 44 2.46 -1.26 -20.31
CA PHE A 44 2.54 -1.52 -18.87
C PHE A 44 1.63 -0.63 -18.00
N VAL A 45 0.50 -0.13 -18.52
CA VAL A 45 -0.43 0.71 -17.76
C VAL A 45 -0.87 0.04 -16.46
N ASP A 46 -1.08 -1.25 -16.49
CA ASP A 46 -1.43 -2.05 -15.32
C ASP A 46 -0.33 -1.97 -14.24
N LYS A 47 0.93 -2.14 -14.62
CA LYS A 47 2.07 -2.05 -13.70
C LYS A 47 2.25 -0.64 -13.12
N TRP A 48 2.07 0.40 -13.93
CA TRP A 48 2.08 1.78 -13.46
C TRP A 48 0.97 2.06 -12.44
N THR A 49 -0.21 1.49 -12.66
CA THR A 49 -1.34 1.58 -11.72
C THR A 49 -1.00 0.95 -10.37
N HIS A 50 -0.37 -0.23 -10.37
CA HIS A 50 0.09 -0.89 -9.15
C HIS A 50 1.14 -0.07 -8.40
N ILE A 51 2.14 0.46 -9.10
CA ILE A 51 3.16 1.35 -8.52
C ILE A 51 2.51 2.58 -7.88
N ALA A 52 1.59 3.25 -8.60
CA ALA A 52 0.91 4.44 -8.10
C ALA A 52 0.02 4.14 -6.89
N MET A 53 -0.73 3.05 -6.92
CA MET A 53 -1.64 2.65 -5.84
C MET A 53 -0.88 2.34 -4.56
N TYR A 54 0.14 1.50 -4.62
CA TYR A 54 0.94 1.14 -3.44
C TYR A 54 1.89 2.26 -3.01
N GLY A 55 2.53 2.95 -3.96
CA GLY A 55 3.36 4.10 -3.67
C GLY A 55 2.58 5.25 -3.04
N GLY A 56 1.41 5.56 -3.57
CA GLY A 56 0.50 6.57 -3.03
C GLY A 56 0.00 6.22 -1.62
N THR A 57 -0.48 5.00 -1.43
CA THR A 57 -0.96 4.51 -0.12
C THR A 57 0.14 4.55 0.94
N CYS A 58 1.30 3.98 0.63
CA CYS A 58 2.43 3.98 1.55
C CYS A 58 2.98 5.40 1.78
N GLY A 59 2.94 6.27 0.77
CA GLY A 59 3.28 7.69 0.90
C GLY A 59 2.39 8.43 1.89
N VAL A 60 1.09 8.17 1.87
CA VAL A 60 0.13 8.70 2.86
C VAL A 60 0.45 8.17 4.25
N ILE A 61 0.71 6.87 4.40
CA ILE A 61 1.08 6.26 5.67
C ILE A 61 2.35 6.90 6.23
N TRP A 62 3.37 7.09 5.42
CA TRP A 62 4.60 7.77 5.80
C TRP A 62 4.36 9.22 6.22
N THR A 63 3.54 9.96 5.48
CA THR A 63 3.21 11.35 5.79
C THR A 63 2.53 11.47 7.15
N GLU A 64 1.51 10.65 7.41
CA GLU A 64 0.84 10.64 8.70
C GLU A 64 1.77 10.21 9.84
N TYR A 65 2.61 9.21 9.61
CA TYR A 65 3.55 8.71 10.60
C TYR A 65 4.62 9.77 10.95
N VAL A 66 5.28 10.34 9.94
CA VAL A 66 6.36 11.32 10.13
C VAL A 66 5.85 12.59 10.83
N ARG A 67 4.63 13.02 10.53
CA ARG A 67 4.03 14.19 11.20
C ARG A 67 3.84 14.00 12.71
N ARG A 68 3.73 12.76 13.16
CA ARG A 68 3.40 12.40 14.54
C ARG A 68 4.61 11.92 15.35
N HIS A 69 5.76 11.70 14.73
CA HIS A 69 6.93 11.11 15.37
C HIS A 69 8.16 12.01 15.19
N LEU A 70 8.91 12.20 16.28
CA LEU A 70 10.14 12.98 16.29
C LEU A 70 11.38 12.13 16.04
N LYS A 71 11.25 10.82 16.19
CA LYS A 71 12.33 9.84 15.98
C LYS A 71 11.82 8.67 15.15
N LEU A 72 12.70 8.12 14.34
CA LEU A 72 12.44 6.91 13.57
C LEU A 72 13.18 5.73 14.21
N ASP A 73 12.48 4.59 14.29
CA ASP A 73 13.05 3.31 14.68
C ASP A 73 13.24 2.46 13.41
N GLY A 74 14.48 2.27 13.00
CA GLY A 74 14.82 1.59 11.75
C GLY A 74 14.29 0.15 11.67
N GLY A 75 14.30 -0.59 12.76
CA GLY A 75 13.77 -1.96 12.80
C GLY A 75 12.26 -2.02 12.62
N LYS A 76 11.53 -1.15 13.31
CA LYS A 76 10.08 -1.03 13.15
C LYS A 76 9.69 -0.53 11.78
N LEU A 77 10.45 0.40 11.21
CA LEU A 77 10.20 0.92 9.87
C LEU A 77 10.41 -0.14 8.80
N PHE A 78 11.50 -0.92 8.89
CA PHE A 78 11.72 -2.03 7.97
C PHE A 78 10.55 -3.00 7.99
N PHE A 79 10.07 -3.39 9.16
CA PHE A 79 8.99 -4.35 9.29
C PHE A 79 7.63 -3.78 8.86
N TYR A 80 7.24 -2.62 9.39
CA TYR A 80 5.89 -2.08 9.19
C TYR A 80 5.75 -1.24 7.92
N ALA A 81 6.79 -0.57 7.49
CA ALA A 81 6.70 0.34 6.35
C ALA A 81 7.14 -0.29 5.02
N TRP A 82 7.91 -1.35 5.05
CA TRP A 82 8.40 -2.03 3.85
C TRP A 82 7.89 -3.48 3.74
N LEU A 83 8.21 -4.31 4.72
CA LEU A 83 7.88 -5.74 4.65
C LEU A 83 6.36 -5.99 4.73
N LEU A 84 5.66 -5.37 5.67
CA LEU A 84 4.23 -5.61 5.87
C LEU A 84 3.37 -5.20 4.67
N PRO A 85 3.57 -4.05 4.01
CA PRO A 85 2.85 -3.73 2.77
C PRO A 85 3.13 -4.72 1.64
N ILE A 86 4.36 -5.22 1.51
CA ILE A 86 4.71 -6.24 0.51
C ILE A 86 4.01 -7.56 0.81
N LEU A 87 3.94 -7.98 2.07
CA LEU A 87 3.20 -9.17 2.48
C LEU A 87 1.69 -9.01 2.24
N MET A 88 1.14 -7.84 2.50
CA MET A 88 -0.26 -7.52 2.17
C MET A 88 -0.52 -7.64 0.66
N SER A 89 0.36 -7.07 -0.13
CA SER A 89 0.32 -7.17 -1.60
C SER A 89 0.38 -8.62 -2.07
N SER A 90 1.30 -9.41 -1.53
CA SER A 90 1.42 -10.84 -1.85
C SER A 90 0.13 -11.61 -1.52
N THR A 91 -0.48 -11.30 -0.39
CA THR A 91 -1.76 -11.90 0.02
C THR A 91 -2.88 -11.54 -0.96
N ILE A 92 -2.96 -10.28 -1.38
CA ILE A 92 -3.96 -9.82 -2.36
C ILE A 92 -3.77 -10.54 -3.70
N GLU A 93 -2.53 -10.65 -4.20
CA GLU A 93 -2.23 -11.38 -5.45
C GLU A 93 -2.64 -12.85 -5.38
N LEU A 94 -2.35 -13.52 -4.26
CA LEU A 94 -2.78 -14.90 -4.05
C LEU A 94 -4.31 -15.05 -4.00
N LEU A 95 -4.99 -14.11 -3.35
CA LEU A 95 -6.46 -14.12 -3.31
C LEU A 95 -7.08 -13.82 -4.68
N GLN A 96 -6.47 -12.96 -5.47
CA GLN A 96 -6.90 -12.70 -6.84
C GLN A 96 -6.77 -13.97 -7.70
N GLU A 97 -5.67 -14.71 -7.59
CA GLU A 97 -5.43 -15.92 -8.35
C GLU A 97 -6.42 -17.05 -7.98
N TYR A 98 -6.60 -17.29 -6.68
CA TYR A 98 -7.34 -18.46 -6.21
C TYR A 98 -8.79 -18.21 -5.85
N CYS A 99 -9.20 -16.98 -5.56
CA CYS A 99 -10.54 -16.64 -5.07
C CYS A 99 -11.37 -15.82 -6.04
N THR A 100 -10.82 -15.41 -7.20
CA THR A 100 -11.57 -14.69 -8.22
C THR A 100 -11.48 -15.38 -9.57
N THR A 101 -12.48 -15.17 -10.43
CA THR A 101 -12.50 -15.69 -11.81
C THR A 101 -12.18 -14.64 -12.86
N TYR A 102 -12.18 -13.37 -12.46
CA TYR A 102 -12.00 -12.21 -13.35
C TYR A 102 -10.65 -11.49 -13.17
N ARG A 103 -9.85 -11.92 -12.21
CA ARG A 103 -8.48 -11.41 -12.01
C ARG A 103 -7.54 -12.57 -11.73
N SER A 104 -6.35 -12.49 -12.31
CA SER A 104 -5.24 -13.40 -12.03
C SER A 104 -4.17 -12.68 -11.21
N GLY A 105 -3.49 -13.42 -10.36
CA GLY A 105 -2.30 -12.93 -9.66
C GLY A 105 -1.08 -13.02 -10.58
N GLU A 106 -0.27 -11.98 -10.59
CA GLU A 106 0.94 -11.92 -11.41
C GLU A 106 2.18 -11.55 -10.59
N TRP A 107 3.28 -12.25 -10.83
CA TRP A 107 4.57 -11.92 -10.18
C TRP A 107 5.07 -10.51 -10.51
N PHE A 108 4.81 -10.03 -11.74
CA PHE A 108 5.16 -8.67 -12.14
C PHE A 108 4.33 -7.61 -11.41
N ASP A 109 3.08 -7.92 -11.04
CA ASP A 109 2.26 -7.03 -10.22
C ASP A 109 2.83 -6.92 -8.81
N LEU A 110 3.27 -8.03 -8.24
CA LEU A 110 3.98 -8.02 -6.96
C LEU A 110 5.28 -7.21 -7.02
N ALA A 111 6.03 -7.32 -8.11
CA ALA A 111 7.24 -6.52 -8.32
C ALA A 111 6.91 -5.02 -8.44
N ALA A 112 5.85 -4.67 -9.16
CA ALA A 112 5.37 -3.30 -9.29
C ALA A 112 4.90 -2.73 -7.93
N ASN A 113 4.13 -3.50 -7.17
CA ASN A 113 3.69 -3.13 -5.82
C ASN A 113 4.88 -2.89 -4.90
N SER A 114 5.87 -3.78 -4.91
CA SER A 114 7.10 -3.67 -4.11
C SER A 114 7.93 -2.46 -4.50
N THR A 115 7.97 -2.12 -5.78
CA THR A 115 8.61 -0.90 -6.29
C THR A 115 7.92 0.34 -5.74
N GLY A 116 6.58 0.40 -5.78
CA GLY A 116 5.80 1.49 -5.20
C GLY A 116 6.05 1.66 -3.71
N VAL A 117 6.06 0.57 -2.96
CA VAL A 117 6.39 0.58 -1.51
C VAL A 117 7.79 1.11 -1.26
N THR A 118 8.78 0.69 -2.03
CA THR A 118 10.17 1.14 -1.90
C THR A 118 10.32 2.62 -2.21
N ILE A 119 9.66 3.12 -3.25
CA ILE A 119 9.62 4.56 -3.57
C ILE A 119 9.03 5.35 -2.39
N ALA A 120 7.97 4.86 -1.78
CA ALA A 120 7.35 5.49 -0.62
C ALA A 120 8.28 5.52 0.61
N VAL A 121 9.09 4.48 0.82
CA VAL A 121 10.11 4.46 1.88
C VAL A 121 11.13 5.58 1.66
N VAL A 122 11.65 5.71 0.45
CA VAL A 122 12.59 6.79 0.09
C VAL A 122 11.94 8.16 0.34
N TYR A 123 10.72 8.36 -0.14
CA TYR A 123 9.95 9.57 0.12
C TYR A 123 9.81 9.87 1.62
N GLY A 124 9.41 8.88 2.41
CA GLY A 124 9.19 9.04 3.84
C GLY A 124 10.46 9.40 4.61
N LEU A 125 11.58 8.78 4.25
CA LEU A 125 12.88 9.10 4.84
C LEU A 125 13.34 10.53 4.49
N LEU A 126 13.19 10.94 3.23
CA LEU A 126 13.47 12.30 2.80
C LEU A 126 12.56 13.32 3.50
N PHE A 127 11.27 13.04 3.56
CA PHE A 127 10.31 13.90 4.25
C PHE A 127 10.66 14.06 5.73
N PHE A 128 11.04 12.99 6.40
CA PHE A 128 11.49 13.05 7.79
C PHE A 128 12.76 13.90 7.95
N TYR A 129 13.73 13.71 7.07
CA TYR A 129 14.98 14.46 7.08
C TYR A 129 14.77 15.96 6.89
N PHE A 130 13.95 16.33 5.91
CA PHE A 130 13.70 17.76 5.61
C PHE A 130 12.67 18.43 6.53
N LYS A 131 11.86 17.67 7.26
CA LYS A 131 10.96 18.21 8.28
C LYS A 131 11.71 18.86 9.46
N LYS A 132 12.92 18.39 9.70
CA LYS A 132 13.79 18.96 10.74
C LYS A 132 14.27 20.35 10.31
#